data_c35898f58aa3bd8b8b3535c7cffb9d45
#
_entry.id   c35898f58aa3bd8b8b3535c7cffb9d45
#
_cell.length_a   1.000
_cell.length_b   1.000
_cell.length_c   1.000
_cell.angle_alpha   90.00
_cell.angle_beta   90.00
_cell.angle_gamma   90.00
#
_symmetry.space_group_name_H-M   'P 1'
#
loop_
_entity.id
_entity.type
_entity.pdbx_description
1 polymer ?
#
loop_
_entity_poly.entity_id
_entity_poly.type
_entity_poly.pdbx_seq_one_letter_code
_entity_poly.pdbx_strand_id
1 'polypeptide(L)'
;LKEQGAADKFDEVLAEIPRVREDLGFIPLVTPTSQIVGTQAVLNVLTGERYKSISKETAGILKGEYGAAPSAYNKELQDRVLDGKEPITCRPGDLLEPEMDKLTGELKKAASENGFKLSDEIVDDVLTYALFPQIGLKFLENRGNKDAFEPVPSADDVKAGKSGKGTYTITVGGQSYVVDVEEGGDITGMVPVS
;
A
#
# COMPACT_ATOMS: atom_id res chain seq x y z
N LEU A 1 9.60 6.86 7.15
CA LEU A 1 10.34 7.70 8.11
C LEU A 1 11.67 8.22 7.52
N LYS A 2 12.53 7.37 6.94
CA LYS A 2 13.82 7.81 6.33
C LYS A 2 13.63 8.86 5.25
N GLU A 3 12.68 8.65 4.34
CA GLU A 3 12.36 9.57 3.23
C GLU A 3 11.80 10.92 3.72
N GLN A 4 11.26 10.95 4.94
CA GLN A 4 10.71 12.15 5.57
C GLN A 4 11.66 12.79 6.59
N GLY A 5 12.91 12.33 6.66
CA GLY A 5 13.92 12.85 7.58
C GLY A 5 13.63 12.62 9.07
N ALA A 6 12.79 11.62 9.40
CA ALA A 6 12.33 11.32 10.76
C ALA A 6 12.75 9.90 11.20
N ALA A 7 13.92 9.46 10.80
CA ALA A 7 14.44 8.15 11.18
C ALA A 7 14.72 8.04 12.70
N ASP A 8 15.03 9.14 13.33
CA ASP A 8 15.25 9.31 14.78
C ASP A 8 13.98 9.08 15.62
N LYS A 9 12.80 9.19 15.01
CA LYS A 9 11.50 8.98 15.69
C LYS A 9 10.99 7.54 15.63
N PHE A 10 11.81 6.60 15.21
CA PHE A 10 11.38 5.21 15.04
C PHE A 10 10.84 4.57 16.33
N ASP A 11 11.55 4.77 17.44
CA ASP A 11 11.13 4.21 18.74
C ASP A 11 9.83 4.84 19.25
N GLU A 12 9.61 6.13 19.01
CA GLU A 12 8.36 6.81 19.33
C GLU A 12 7.18 6.21 18.54
N VAL A 13 7.39 5.92 17.25
CA VAL A 13 6.37 5.28 16.40
C VAL A 13 6.08 3.86 16.90
N LEU A 14 7.10 3.07 17.26
CA LEU A 14 6.90 1.73 17.82
C LEU A 14 6.07 1.76 19.12
N ALA A 15 6.32 2.75 19.97
CA ALA A 15 5.55 2.95 21.21
C ALA A 15 4.10 3.43 20.94
N GLU A 16 3.86 4.14 19.84
CA GLU A 16 2.53 4.65 19.50
C GLU A 16 1.63 3.59 18.81
N ILE A 17 2.20 2.60 18.12
CA ILE A 17 1.45 1.54 17.45
C ILE A 17 0.45 0.82 18.38
N PRO A 18 0.85 0.28 19.55
CA PRO A 18 -0.10 -0.38 20.45
C PRO A 18 -1.20 0.56 20.95
N ARG A 19 -0.91 1.84 21.15
CA ARG A 19 -1.90 2.85 21.59
C ARG A 19 -2.94 3.13 20.51
N VAL A 20 -2.50 3.28 19.26
CA VAL A 20 -3.42 3.42 18.12
C VAL A 20 -4.26 2.17 17.93
N ARG A 21 -3.66 0.98 18.09
CA ARG A 21 -4.39 -0.29 18.02
C ARG A 21 -5.48 -0.39 19.09
N GLU A 22 -5.19 0.05 20.31
CA GLU A 22 -6.17 0.10 21.40
C GLU A 22 -7.32 1.06 21.06
N ASP A 23 -7.02 2.28 20.63
CA ASP A 23 -8.02 3.27 20.23
C ASP A 23 -8.95 2.77 19.11
N LEU A 24 -8.42 1.89 18.24
CA LEU A 24 -9.17 1.24 17.17
C LEU A 24 -9.80 -0.10 17.57
N GLY A 25 -10.04 -0.34 18.86
CA GLY A 25 -10.74 -1.51 19.36
C GLY A 25 -9.96 -2.81 19.22
N PHE A 26 -8.64 -2.76 19.32
CA PHE A 26 -7.73 -3.91 19.24
C PHE A 26 -7.86 -4.72 17.94
N ILE A 27 -8.10 -4.04 16.82
CA ILE A 27 -8.21 -4.70 15.51
C ILE A 27 -7.02 -5.64 15.23
N PRO A 28 -7.23 -6.77 14.54
CA PRO A 28 -6.14 -7.65 14.11
C PRO A 28 -5.12 -6.90 13.24
N LEU A 29 -3.83 -7.10 13.49
CA LEU A 29 -2.76 -6.51 12.69
C LEU A 29 -2.40 -7.43 11.53
N VAL A 30 -3.24 -7.45 10.51
CA VAL A 30 -3.05 -8.13 9.22
C VAL A 30 -3.22 -7.09 8.10
N THR A 31 -2.92 -7.45 6.86
CA THR A 31 -3.17 -6.56 5.72
C THR A 31 -4.68 -6.38 5.51
N PRO A 32 -5.22 -5.16 5.40
CA PRO A 32 -4.53 -3.87 5.38
C PRO A 32 -4.41 -3.19 6.77
N THR A 33 -5.02 -3.72 7.82
CA THR A 33 -5.17 -3.04 9.13
C THR A 33 -3.85 -2.75 9.82
N SER A 34 -2.82 -3.61 9.64
CA SER A 34 -1.47 -3.34 10.14
C SER A 34 -0.85 -2.07 9.51
N GLN A 35 -1.09 -1.86 8.22
CA GLN A 35 -0.63 -0.67 7.51
C GLN A 35 -1.38 0.58 7.98
N ILE A 36 -2.68 0.47 8.22
CA ILE A 36 -3.52 1.58 8.71
C ILE A 36 -3.05 2.04 10.09
N VAL A 37 -2.89 1.09 11.02
CA VAL A 37 -2.38 1.38 12.37
C VAL A 37 -0.99 1.99 12.32
N GLY A 38 -0.07 1.41 11.53
CA GLY A 38 1.29 1.92 11.37
C GLY A 38 1.32 3.34 10.78
N THR A 39 0.53 3.59 9.73
CA THR A 39 0.44 4.92 9.12
C THR A 39 -0.12 5.96 10.10
N GLN A 40 -1.17 5.62 10.85
CA GLN A 40 -1.72 6.54 11.83
C GLN A 40 -0.74 6.81 12.98
N ALA A 41 0.00 5.80 13.45
CA ALA A 41 1.05 6.00 14.45
C ALA A 41 2.14 6.95 13.96
N VAL A 42 2.59 6.80 12.72
CA VAL A 42 3.54 7.72 12.08
C VAL A 42 2.97 9.15 12.03
N LEU A 43 1.71 9.32 11.60
CA LEU A 43 1.07 10.64 11.56
C LEU A 43 1.01 11.28 12.93
N ASN A 44 0.64 10.54 13.98
CA ASN A 44 0.57 11.04 15.36
C ASN A 44 1.93 11.56 15.82
N VAL A 45 3.00 10.83 15.56
CA VAL A 45 4.37 11.21 15.96
C VAL A 45 4.90 12.38 15.13
N LEU A 46 4.69 12.37 13.82
CA LEU A 46 5.19 13.44 12.94
C LEU A 46 4.49 14.78 13.18
N THR A 47 3.20 14.77 13.48
CA THR A 47 2.44 16.00 13.77
C THR A 47 2.66 16.52 15.19
N GLY A 48 3.29 15.72 16.05
CA GLY A 48 3.51 16.05 17.47
C GLY A 48 2.25 16.04 18.33
N GLU A 49 1.10 15.67 17.76
CA GLU A 49 -0.20 15.61 18.44
C GLU A 49 -0.99 14.41 17.92
N ARG A 50 -1.46 13.57 18.86
CA ARG A 50 -2.25 12.37 18.51
C ARG A 50 -3.54 12.74 17.80
N TYR A 51 -3.77 12.12 16.65
CA TYR A 51 -4.96 12.32 15.82
C TYR A 51 -5.23 13.77 15.37
N LYS A 52 -4.20 14.62 15.35
CA LYS A 52 -4.29 15.93 14.70
C LYS A 52 -4.69 15.77 13.23
N SER A 53 -4.15 14.77 12.58
CA SER A 53 -4.56 14.27 11.27
C SER A 53 -5.00 12.82 11.39
N ILE A 54 -6.19 12.51 10.91
CA ILE A 54 -6.75 11.16 10.86
C ILE A 54 -6.76 10.72 9.40
N SER A 55 -6.13 9.59 9.09
CA SER A 55 -6.15 9.05 7.72
C SER A 55 -7.57 8.61 7.34
N LYS A 56 -7.86 8.61 6.04
CA LYS A 56 -9.16 8.16 5.53
C LYS A 56 -9.48 6.73 5.98
N GLU A 57 -8.49 5.87 5.97
CA GLU A 57 -8.60 4.46 6.35
C GLU A 57 -8.85 4.31 7.85
N THR A 58 -8.15 5.07 8.70
CA THR A 58 -8.41 5.12 10.15
C THR A 58 -9.82 5.60 10.43
N ALA A 59 -10.27 6.65 9.73
CA ALA A 59 -11.65 7.12 9.83
C ALA A 59 -12.65 6.03 9.39
N GLY A 60 -12.35 5.26 8.34
CA GLY A 60 -13.17 4.14 7.88
C GLY A 60 -13.33 3.05 8.95
N ILE A 61 -12.24 2.70 9.66
CA ILE A 61 -12.31 1.76 10.78
C ILE A 61 -13.27 2.27 11.86
N LEU A 62 -13.12 3.52 12.30
CA LEU A 62 -13.97 4.12 13.33
C LEU A 62 -15.43 4.25 12.91
N LYS A 63 -15.71 4.38 11.62
CA LYS A 63 -17.08 4.36 11.06
C LYS A 63 -17.69 2.96 10.97
N GLY A 64 -16.89 1.89 11.13
CA GLY A 64 -17.34 0.51 10.97
C GLY A 64 -17.24 -0.04 9.55
N GLU A 65 -16.59 0.66 8.60
CA GLU A 65 -16.41 0.22 7.21
C GLU A 65 -15.59 -1.08 7.09
N TYR A 66 -14.82 -1.43 8.12
CA TYR A 66 -14.01 -2.66 8.20
C TYR A 66 -14.68 -3.77 9.03
N GLY A 67 -15.94 -3.60 9.42
CA GLY A 67 -16.68 -4.53 10.27
C GLY A 67 -16.45 -4.31 11.76
N ALA A 68 -16.90 -5.26 12.59
CA ALA A 68 -16.83 -5.16 14.03
C ALA A 68 -15.40 -5.33 14.55
N ALA A 69 -14.97 -4.47 15.46
CA ALA A 69 -13.71 -4.64 16.18
C ALA A 69 -13.86 -5.60 17.37
N PRO A 70 -12.77 -6.23 17.85
CA PRO A 70 -12.77 -7.10 19.03
C PRO A 70 -13.20 -6.42 20.31
N SER A 71 -13.00 -5.09 20.42
CA SER A 71 -13.36 -4.27 21.57
C SER A 71 -13.96 -2.94 21.12
N ALA A 72 -14.47 -2.16 22.06
CA ALA A 72 -14.99 -0.83 21.77
C ALA A 72 -13.89 0.09 21.23
N TYR A 73 -14.26 0.93 20.26
CA TYR A 73 -13.41 2.02 19.80
C TYR A 73 -13.26 3.11 20.85
N ASN A 74 -12.19 3.89 20.74
CA ASN A 74 -12.10 5.15 21.48
C ASN A 74 -13.29 6.05 21.09
N LYS A 75 -14.18 6.27 22.05
CA LYS A 75 -15.47 6.93 21.77
C LYS A 75 -15.29 8.37 21.29
N GLU A 76 -14.37 9.11 21.87
CA GLU A 76 -14.13 10.50 21.48
C GLU A 76 -13.67 10.59 20.01
N LEU A 77 -12.76 9.70 19.60
CA LEU A 77 -12.30 9.62 18.21
C LEU A 77 -13.42 9.19 17.26
N GLN A 78 -14.23 8.22 17.70
CA GLN A 78 -15.35 7.75 16.88
C GLN A 78 -16.39 8.85 16.69
N ASP A 79 -16.80 9.53 17.76
CA ASP A 79 -17.76 10.64 17.70
C ASP A 79 -17.26 11.78 16.79
N ARG A 80 -15.97 12.09 16.88
CA ARG A 80 -15.33 13.11 16.04
C ARG A 80 -15.36 12.74 14.56
N VAL A 81 -15.12 11.48 14.23
CA VAL A 81 -15.09 11.00 12.82
C VAL A 81 -16.50 10.84 12.26
N LEU A 82 -17.45 10.44 13.09
CA LEU A 82 -18.86 10.28 12.69
C LEU A 82 -19.55 11.61 12.43
N ASP A 83 -19.12 12.68 13.11
CA ASP A 83 -19.70 14.03 12.96
C ASP A 83 -21.23 14.00 13.06
N GLY A 84 -21.74 13.33 14.10
CA GLY A 84 -23.17 13.19 14.36
C GLY A 84 -23.90 12.12 13.54
N LYS A 85 -23.17 11.34 12.73
CA LYS A 85 -23.75 10.21 11.97
C LYS A 85 -23.68 8.92 12.80
N GLU A 86 -24.51 7.95 12.45
CA GLU A 86 -24.47 6.63 13.06
C GLU A 86 -23.35 5.76 12.45
N PRO A 87 -22.67 4.93 13.27
CA PRO A 87 -21.68 4.00 12.76
C PRO A 87 -22.36 2.83 12.02
N ILE A 88 -21.61 2.21 11.11
CA ILE A 88 -22.00 0.97 10.46
C ILE A 88 -21.89 -0.16 11.49
N THR A 89 -23.01 -0.81 11.79
CA THR A 89 -23.10 -1.92 12.74
C THR A 89 -23.47 -3.26 12.09
N CYS A 90 -23.93 -3.23 10.84
CA CYS A 90 -24.15 -4.43 10.02
C CYS A 90 -22.86 -4.86 9.32
N ARG A 91 -22.89 -5.98 8.59
CA ARG A 91 -21.80 -6.39 7.72
C ARG A 91 -21.64 -5.36 6.60
N PRO A 92 -20.46 -4.69 6.45
CA PRO A 92 -20.30 -3.63 5.45
C PRO A 92 -20.64 -4.05 4.02
N GLY A 93 -20.37 -5.33 3.68
CA GLY A 93 -20.71 -5.88 2.36
C GLY A 93 -22.20 -5.86 2.03
N ASP A 94 -23.09 -5.80 3.03
CA ASP A 94 -24.54 -5.76 2.81
C ASP A 94 -25.02 -4.34 2.40
N LEU A 95 -24.15 -3.35 2.49
CA LEU A 95 -24.39 -1.97 2.06
C LEU A 95 -23.91 -1.69 0.63
N LEU A 96 -23.24 -2.67 -0.01
CA LEU A 96 -22.74 -2.50 -1.36
C LEU A 96 -23.88 -2.68 -2.38
N GLU A 97 -24.03 -1.70 -3.24
CA GLU A 97 -24.95 -1.76 -4.38
C GLU A 97 -24.20 -2.20 -5.65
N PRO A 98 -24.89 -2.86 -6.60
CA PRO A 98 -24.32 -3.17 -7.91
C PRO A 98 -23.91 -1.89 -8.64
N GLU A 99 -22.63 -1.78 -9.04
CA GLU A 99 -22.10 -0.56 -9.65
C GLU A 99 -21.80 -0.69 -11.15
N MET A 100 -21.92 -1.89 -11.75
CA MET A 100 -21.50 -2.14 -13.14
C MET A 100 -22.16 -1.18 -14.14
N ASP A 101 -23.46 -0.94 -14.04
CA ASP A 101 -24.17 -0.06 -14.98
C ASP A 101 -23.70 1.41 -14.84
N LYS A 102 -23.54 1.86 -13.62
CA LYS A 102 -23.01 3.20 -13.30
C LYS A 102 -21.61 3.39 -13.87
N LEU A 103 -20.69 2.46 -13.54
CA LEU A 103 -19.30 2.51 -13.96
C LEU A 103 -19.17 2.37 -15.48
N THR A 104 -20.04 1.59 -16.12
CA THR A 104 -20.12 1.52 -17.59
C THR A 104 -20.48 2.88 -18.19
N GLY A 105 -21.44 3.57 -17.61
CA GLY A 105 -21.83 4.92 -18.04
C GLY A 105 -20.70 5.93 -17.87
N GLU A 106 -20.05 5.93 -16.72
CA GLU A 106 -18.92 6.81 -16.40
C GLU A 106 -17.74 6.57 -17.36
N LEU A 107 -17.37 5.30 -17.60
CA LEU A 107 -16.28 4.96 -18.49
C LEU A 107 -16.57 5.34 -19.95
N LYS A 108 -17.79 5.10 -20.44
CA LYS A 108 -18.20 5.53 -21.79
C LYS A 108 -18.11 7.04 -21.96
N LYS A 109 -18.49 7.79 -20.92
CA LYS A 109 -18.38 9.24 -20.93
C LYS A 109 -16.92 9.68 -20.97
N ALA A 110 -16.06 9.10 -20.10
CA ALA A 110 -14.64 9.39 -20.08
C ALA A 110 -13.96 9.07 -21.43
N ALA A 111 -14.30 7.91 -22.04
CA ALA A 111 -13.80 7.54 -23.34
C ALA A 111 -14.16 8.54 -24.45
N SER A 112 -15.40 9.05 -24.42
CA SER A 112 -15.86 10.07 -25.38
C SER A 112 -15.17 11.42 -25.16
N GLU A 113 -14.98 11.83 -23.91
CA GLU A 113 -14.36 13.12 -23.57
C GLU A 113 -12.86 13.15 -23.86
N ASN A 114 -12.15 12.02 -23.61
CA ASN A 114 -10.71 11.90 -23.79
C ASN A 114 -10.31 11.28 -25.16
N GLY A 115 -11.27 10.84 -25.96
CA GLY A 115 -11.02 10.40 -27.33
C GLY A 115 -10.35 9.04 -27.49
N PHE A 116 -10.48 8.14 -26.51
CA PHE A 116 -9.94 6.78 -26.60
C PHE A 116 -11.03 5.73 -26.88
N LYS A 117 -10.62 4.58 -27.45
CA LYS A 117 -11.53 3.48 -27.78
C LYS A 117 -11.61 2.48 -26.65
N LEU A 118 -12.85 2.08 -26.31
CA LEU A 118 -13.11 0.92 -25.49
C LEU A 118 -12.99 -0.38 -26.29
N SER A 119 -12.72 -1.47 -25.60
CA SER A 119 -12.72 -2.82 -26.17
C SER A 119 -14.13 -3.24 -26.57
N ASP A 120 -14.22 -4.19 -27.53
CA ASP A 120 -15.47 -4.86 -27.85
C ASP A 120 -16.01 -5.62 -26.63
N GLU A 121 -15.12 -6.17 -25.80
CA GLU A 121 -15.41 -6.74 -24.47
C GLU A 121 -15.40 -5.64 -23.42
N ILE A 122 -16.43 -4.80 -23.43
CA ILE A 122 -16.52 -3.61 -22.56
C ILE A 122 -16.45 -3.94 -21.07
N VAL A 123 -16.85 -5.15 -20.67
CA VAL A 123 -16.84 -5.59 -19.25
C VAL A 123 -15.42 -5.57 -18.68
N ASP A 124 -14.43 -6.01 -19.45
CA ASP A 124 -13.03 -6.02 -19.03
C ASP A 124 -12.50 -4.60 -18.78
N ASP A 125 -12.89 -3.67 -19.65
CA ASP A 125 -12.52 -2.26 -19.51
C ASP A 125 -13.19 -1.64 -18.28
N VAL A 126 -14.46 -1.94 -18.06
CA VAL A 126 -15.20 -1.45 -16.88
C VAL A 126 -14.60 -2.01 -15.60
N LEU A 127 -14.25 -3.30 -15.55
CA LEU A 127 -13.58 -3.90 -14.40
C LEU A 127 -12.19 -3.30 -14.16
N THR A 128 -11.44 -3.04 -15.23
CA THR A 128 -10.14 -2.36 -15.15
C THR A 128 -10.28 -0.97 -14.52
N TYR A 129 -11.28 -0.21 -14.98
CA TYR A 129 -11.61 1.11 -14.44
C TYR A 129 -12.10 1.03 -12.98
N ALA A 130 -12.98 0.07 -12.67
CA ALA A 130 -13.54 -0.13 -11.33
C ALA A 130 -12.48 -0.45 -10.29
N LEU A 131 -11.56 -1.37 -10.62
CA LEU A 131 -10.50 -1.82 -9.71
C LEU A 131 -9.36 -0.81 -9.57
N PHE A 132 -9.06 -0.08 -10.63
CA PHE A 132 -7.93 0.86 -10.71
C PHE A 132 -8.35 2.19 -11.38
N PRO A 133 -9.19 3.03 -10.74
CA PRO A 133 -9.83 4.17 -11.41
C PRO A 133 -8.84 5.11 -12.11
N GLN A 134 -7.72 5.43 -11.49
CA GLN A 134 -6.73 6.36 -12.05
C GLN A 134 -5.77 5.67 -13.02
N ILE A 135 -5.16 4.56 -12.58
CA ILE A 135 -4.16 3.84 -13.38
C ILE A 135 -4.83 3.09 -14.51
N GLY A 136 -6.00 2.49 -14.26
CA GLY A 136 -6.81 1.81 -15.27
C GLY A 136 -7.25 2.76 -16.39
N LEU A 137 -7.73 3.96 -16.03
CA LEU A 137 -8.09 4.96 -17.05
C LEU A 137 -6.88 5.35 -17.90
N LYS A 138 -5.74 5.64 -17.28
CA LYS A 138 -4.50 5.95 -17.98
C LYS A 138 -4.05 4.79 -18.89
N PHE A 139 -4.22 3.54 -18.45
CA PHE A 139 -3.95 2.36 -19.27
C PHE A 139 -4.87 2.31 -20.48
N LEU A 140 -6.18 2.50 -20.30
CA LEU A 140 -7.17 2.45 -21.38
C LEU A 140 -6.92 3.54 -22.42
N GLU A 141 -6.57 4.75 -21.99
CA GLU A 141 -6.19 5.86 -22.87
C GLU A 141 -4.95 5.54 -23.74
N ASN A 142 -4.03 4.76 -23.20
CA ASN A 142 -2.75 4.46 -23.85
C ASN A 142 -2.63 3.01 -24.37
N ARG A 143 -3.70 2.24 -24.35
CA ARG A 143 -3.74 0.82 -24.73
C ARG A 143 -3.16 0.62 -26.14
N GLY A 144 -2.55 0.78 -26.81
CA GLY A 144 -1.91 0.56 -28.12
C GLY A 144 -0.62 1.34 -28.29
N ASN A 145 -0.32 2.19 -27.35
CA ASN A 145 0.90 2.99 -27.36
C ASN A 145 1.97 2.31 -26.49
N LYS A 146 2.84 1.53 -27.14
CA LYS A 146 3.93 0.80 -26.45
C LYS A 146 4.91 1.73 -25.71
N ASP A 147 5.06 2.95 -26.20
CA ASP A 147 6.01 3.92 -25.62
C ASP A 147 5.50 4.54 -24.31
N ALA A 148 4.20 4.35 -23.98
CA ALA A 148 3.61 4.80 -22.74
C ALA A 148 3.86 3.85 -21.55
N PHE A 149 4.44 2.67 -21.82
CA PHE A 149 4.67 1.62 -20.83
C PHE A 149 6.14 1.24 -20.76
N GLU A 150 6.52 0.62 -19.66
CA GLU A 150 7.85 0.03 -19.53
C GLU A 150 8.08 -1.01 -20.64
N PRO A 151 9.26 -1.00 -21.26
CA PRO A 151 9.58 -1.99 -22.29
C PRO A 151 9.56 -3.40 -21.68
N VAL A 152 9.04 -4.37 -22.44
CA VAL A 152 9.09 -5.78 -22.02
C VAL A 152 10.56 -6.20 -21.93
N PRO A 153 11.03 -6.70 -20.78
CA PRO A 153 12.41 -7.14 -20.62
C PRO A 153 12.78 -8.20 -21.67
N SER A 154 13.91 -8.03 -22.34
CA SER A 154 14.44 -9.05 -23.23
C SER A 154 14.95 -10.27 -22.45
N ALA A 155 15.13 -11.41 -23.14
CA ALA A 155 15.72 -12.60 -22.52
C ALA A 155 17.15 -12.33 -21.98
N ASP A 156 17.86 -11.38 -22.56
CA ASP A 156 19.20 -11.02 -22.12
C ASP A 156 19.16 -10.08 -20.91
N ASP A 157 18.17 -9.18 -20.80
CA ASP A 157 17.93 -8.38 -19.60
C ASP A 157 17.59 -9.26 -18.40
N VAL A 158 16.76 -10.29 -18.61
CA VAL A 158 16.40 -11.25 -17.56
C VAL A 158 17.62 -12.08 -17.13
N LYS A 159 18.50 -12.45 -18.06
CA LYS A 159 19.76 -13.15 -17.72
C LYS A 159 20.72 -12.21 -16.97
N ALA A 160 20.88 -10.97 -17.41
CA ALA A 160 21.70 -9.97 -16.75
C ALA A 160 21.22 -9.67 -15.33
N GLY A 161 19.89 -9.60 -15.12
CA GLY A 161 19.30 -9.43 -13.78
C GLY A 161 19.46 -10.66 -12.87
N LYS A 162 19.66 -11.85 -13.45
CA LYS A 162 19.94 -13.09 -12.69
C LYS A 162 21.44 -13.34 -12.43
N SER A 163 22.33 -12.68 -13.17
CA SER A 163 23.76 -12.76 -12.86
C SER A 163 24.03 -11.90 -11.62
N GLY A 164 23.87 -12.48 -10.45
CA GLY A 164 24.20 -11.91 -9.14
C GLY A 164 25.72 -11.72 -8.96
N LYS A 165 26.44 -11.40 -10.06
CA LYS A 165 27.83 -11.00 -10.01
C LYS A 165 27.90 -9.54 -9.58
N GLY A 166 28.41 -9.30 -8.39
CA GLY A 166 28.63 -7.97 -7.87
C GLY A 166 29.85 -7.91 -6.99
N THR A 167 30.62 -6.84 -7.15
CA THR A 167 31.72 -6.54 -6.25
C THR A 167 31.18 -5.65 -5.14
N TYR A 168 31.24 -6.10 -3.91
CA TYR A 168 30.76 -5.39 -2.72
C TYR A 168 31.93 -4.99 -1.83
N THR A 169 31.85 -3.81 -1.23
CA THR A 169 32.76 -3.44 -0.14
C THR A 169 32.08 -3.70 1.19
N ILE A 170 32.54 -4.67 1.94
CA ILE A 170 32.01 -5.03 3.25
C ILE A 170 32.97 -4.53 4.32
N THR A 171 32.49 -3.80 5.31
CA THR A 171 33.29 -3.32 6.44
C THR A 171 32.94 -4.10 7.69
N VAL A 172 33.91 -4.79 8.27
CA VAL A 172 33.77 -5.55 9.50
C VAL A 172 34.84 -5.08 10.49
N GLY A 173 34.42 -4.65 11.67
CA GLY A 173 35.34 -4.20 12.72
C GLY A 173 36.24 -3.01 12.32
N GLY A 174 35.77 -2.15 11.38
CA GLY A 174 36.53 -1.02 10.88
C GLY A 174 37.49 -1.34 9.73
N GLN A 175 37.60 -2.61 9.32
CA GLN A 175 38.35 -3.05 8.16
C GLN A 175 37.43 -3.27 6.97
N SER A 176 37.81 -2.74 5.79
CA SER A 176 37.03 -2.90 4.57
C SER A 176 37.60 -4.01 3.69
N TYR A 177 36.72 -4.87 3.22
CA TYR A 177 37.01 -6.00 2.34
C TYR A 177 36.26 -5.81 1.03
N VAL A 178 36.91 -6.06 -0.09
CA VAL A 178 36.27 -6.14 -1.41
C VAL A 178 35.90 -7.61 -1.63
N VAL A 179 34.60 -7.90 -1.80
CA VAL A 179 34.07 -9.24 -1.95
C VAL A 179 33.36 -9.33 -3.28
N ASP A 180 33.79 -10.27 -4.13
CA ASP A 180 33.08 -10.64 -5.34
C ASP A 180 32.07 -11.74 -5.01
N VAL A 181 30.79 -11.49 -5.34
CA VAL A 181 29.69 -12.44 -5.13
C VAL A 181 29.28 -12.97 -6.50
N GLU A 182 29.27 -14.29 -6.63
CA GLU A 182 28.77 -15.01 -7.80
C GLU A 182 27.64 -15.97 -7.38
N GLU A 183 26.66 -16.16 -8.27
CA GLU A 183 25.58 -17.12 -8.05
C GLU A 183 26.10 -18.55 -8.32
N GLY A 184 25.87 -19.45 -7.36
CA GLY A 184 26.07 -20.88 -7.52
C GLY A 184 27.50 -21.41 -7.26
N GLY A 185 27.82 -21.66 -6.01
CA GLY A 185 28.93 -22.50 -5.61
C GLY A 185 28.48 -23.45 -4.49
N ASP A 186 28.80 -24.72 -4.60
CA ASP A 186 28.73 -25.62 -3.45
C ASP A 186 29.72 -25.12 -2.39
N ILE A 187 29.21 -24.85 -1.18
CA ILE A 187 30.08 -24.54 -0.04
C ILE A 187 30.84 -25.79 0.34
N THR A 188 31.99 -25.98 -0.28
CA THR A 188 32.85 -27.15 -0.03
C THR A 188 33.80 -27.01 1.16
N GLY A 189 33.79 -25.87 1.85
CA GLY A 189 34.54 -25.66 3.08
C GLY A 189 34.47 -24.20 3.56
N MET A 190 34.21 -24.01 4.85
CA MET A 190 34.50 -22.73 5.51
C MET A 190 35.90 -22.78 6.06
N VAL A 191 36.77 -21.90 5.62
CA VAL A 191 38.09 -21.69 6.26
C VAL A 191 37.90 -20.54 7.24
N PRO A 192 38.05 -20.73 8.55
CA PRO A 192 38.08 -19.66 9.51
C PRO A 192 39.29 -18.78 9.21
N VAL A 193 39.05 -17.49 8.99
CA VAL A 193 40.13 -16.50 8.93
C VAL A 193 40.57 -16.24 10.37
N SER A 194 41.78 -16.62 10.68
CA SER A 194 42.45 -16.35 11.97
C SER A 194 42.84 -14.91 12.15
#